data_c93363e46c4193254b6ed02fba315162
#
_entry.id   c93363e46c4193254b6ed02fba315162
#
_cell.length_a   1.000
_cell.length_b   1.000
_cell.length_c   1.000
_cell.angle_alpha   90.00
_cell.angle_beta   90.00
_cell.angle_gamma   90.00
#
_symmetry.space_group_name_H-M   'P 1'
#
loop_
_entity.id
_entity.type
_entity.pdbx_description
1 polymer ?
#
loop_
_entity_poly.entity_id
_entity_poly.type
_entity_poly.pdbx_seq_one_letter_code
_entity_poly.pdbx_strand_id
1 'polypeptide(L)'
;MSNNLLSPTDHLQRQELLLRMEYEFEKEEFKRQTETMGIARKVKRGLCWYPVTPGRSYYNSLNQLVIEITHTEDTDIEHNFEFGRPVCFFRKGYDEKITYFNSIGTISYANETRMVVAMPGAGAILEVQSAENLGVQLYFDETSYRTMFEALSDVIRAKGNRLAELRDIMLGTLKPGFRELYPVRFPWLNSTQENAVNKVLCSRDVSIVHGPPGTGKTTTLVEAIYETLHREPQVLVCAQSNTAVDWICEKLVDRGVNVLRMGNPTRVNDKMLSFTYERRFEGHPAYSELWSIRKAMREIGGKHRGSYEERESARNRMSRLRDRATQLEIQINADLFDNAHVIASTLVSSNHRILNGRHFGTLFIDEAAQALEAACWIAIRKADRVVLAGDHCQLPPTIKCYEAARGGLECTLMERVVANNPAPSPY
;
A
#
# COMPACT_ATOMS: atom_id res chain seq x y z
N MET A 1 -16.32 -13.68 37.22
CA MET A 1 -16.94 -12.94 36.09
C MET A 1 -16.38 -13.55 34.84
N SER A 2 -17.20 -14.33 34.13
CA SER A 2 -16.78 -14.98 32.89
C SER A 2 -16.52 -13.93 31.85
N ASN A 3 -15.26 -13.77 31.44
CA ASN A 3 -14.92 -13.03 30.24
C ASN A 3 -15.60 -13.75 29.07
N ASN A 4 -16.73 -13.23 28.62
CA ASN A 4 -17.33 -13.61 27.35
C ASN A 4 -16.42 -13.09 26.23
N LEU A 5 -15.36 -13.87 25.93
CA LEU A 5 -14.56 -13.65 24.75
C LEU A 5 -15.48 -13.84 23.53
N LEU A 6 -15.63 -12.79 22.72
CA LEU A 6 -16.34 -12.88 21.46
C LEU A 6 -15.70 -13.95 20.58
N SER A 7 -16.51 -14.69 19.80
CA SER A 7 -15.96 -15.56 18.77
C SER A 7 -15.14 -14.73 17.76
N PRO A 8 -14.18 -15.32 17.03
CA PRO A 8 -13.40 -14.59 16.04
C PRO A 8 -14.27 -13.87 15.00
N THR A 9 -15.32 -14.51 14.52
CA THR A 9 -16.24 -13.91 13.54
C THR A 9 -17.06 -12.78 14.14
N ASP A 10 -17.54 -12.91 15.38
CA ASP A 10 -18.25 -11.83 16.08
C ASP A 10 -17.35 -10.64 16.34
N HIS A 11 -16.09 -10.89 16.72
CA HIS A 11 -15.08 -9.84 16.87
C HIS A 11 -14.87 -9.08 15.56
N LEU A 12 -14.70 -9.79 14.44
CA LEU A 12 -14.49 -9.17 13.13
C LEU A 12 -15.71 -8.41 12.63
N GLN A 13 -16.92 -8.91 12.90
CA GLN A 13 -18.16 -8.18 12.62
C GLN A 13 -18.23 -6.89 13.43
N ARG A 14 -17.81 -6.92 14.68
CA ARG A 14 -17.71 -5.70 15.49
C ARG A 14 -16.66 -4.73 14.92
N GLN A 15 -15.51 -5.22 14.48
CA GLN A 15 -14.50 -4.39 13.79
C GLN A 15 -15.07 -3.73 12.53
N GLU A 16 -15.87 -4.45 11.77
CA GLU A 16 -16.54 -3.89 10.59
C GLU A 16 -17.47 -2.74 10.95
N LEU A 17 -18.26 -2.88 12.02
CA LEU A 17 -19.13 -1.80 12.51
C LEU A 17 -18.32 -0.58 12.98
N LEU A 18 -17.27 -0.79 13.74
CA LEU A 18 -16.40 0.30 14.23
C LEU A 18 -15.68 1.00 13.07
N LEU A 19 -15.19 0.25 12.10
CA LEU A 19 -14.57 0.80 10.90
C LEU A 19 -15.56 1.62 10.08
N ARG A 20 -16.81 1.18 9.99
CA ARG A 20 -17.88 1.94 9.31
C ARG A 20 -18.18 3.26 10.02
N MET A 21 -18.15 3.27 11.34
CA MET A 21 -18.28 4.52 12.10
C MET A 21 -17.15 5.51 11.78
N GLU A 22 -15.92 5.03 11.72
CA GLU A 22 -14.76 5.85 11.34
C GLU A 22 -14.89 6.34 9.89
N TYR A 23 -15.29 5.47 8.99
CA TYR A 23 -15.53 5.79 7.57
C TYR A 23 -16.55 6.92 7.41
N GLU A 24 -17.72 6.79 8.04
CA GLU A 24 -18.76 7.82 7.96
C GLU A 24 -18.31 9.13 8.62
N PHE A 25 -17.60 9.05 9.74
CA PHE A 25 -17.07 10.22 10.41
C PHE A 25 -16.03 10.96 9.55
N GLU A 26 -15.07 10.26 9.00
CA GLU A 26 -14.04 10.86 8.12
C GLU A 26 -14.65 11.46 6.85
N LYS A 27 -15.64 10.80 6.28
CA LYS A 27 -16.34 11.27 5.08
C LYS A 27 -17.09 12.58 5.34
N GLU A 28 -17.81 12.67 6.45
CA GLU A 28 -18.51 13.89 6.87
C GLU A 28 -17.53 15.01 7.22
N GLU A 29 -16.44 14.69 7.93
CA GLU A 29 -15.40 15.66 8.27
C GLU A 29 -14.71 16.20 7.01
N PHE A 30 -14.40 15.34 6.06
CA PHE A 30 -13.83 15.74 4.77
C PHE A 30 -14.77 16.70 4.01
N LYS A 31 -16.06 16.36 3.95
CA LYS A 31 -17.07 17.20 3.31
C LYS A 31 -17.14 18.59 3.97
N ARG A 32 -17.20 18.61 5.30
CA ARG A 32 -17.22 19.86 6.07
C ARG A 32 -15.98 20.71 5.83
N GLN A 33 -14.78 20.11 5.87
CA GLN A 33 -13.52 20.82 5.61
C GLN A 33 -13.44 21.37 4.18
N THR A 34 -13.93 20.62 3.20
CA THR A 34 -13.98 21.07 1.81
C THR A 34 -14.87 22.30 1.64
N GLU A 35 -15.99 22.36 2.37
CA GLU A 35 -16.95 23.46 2.30
C GLU A 35 -16.53 24.69 3.12
N THR A 36 -15.82 24.51 4.23
CA THR A 36 -15.59 25.58 5.21
C THR A 36 -14.15 26.01 5.38
N MET A 37 -13.18 25.18 5.04
CA MET A 37 -11.76 25.50 5.20
C MET A 37 -11.22 26.26 4.00
N GLY A 38 -10.60 27.43 4.24
CA GLY A 38 -9.97 28.23 3.18
C GLY A 38 -8.72 27.57 2.58
N ILE A 39 -8.39 27.95 1.34
CA ILE A 39 -7.24 27.42 0.60
C ILE A 39 -5.94 27.60 1.38
N ALA A 40 -5.68 28.80 1.89
CA ALA A 40 -4.45 29.09 2.63
C ALA A 40 -4.23 28.17 3.83
N ARG A 41 -5.31 27.85 4.55
CA ARG A 41 -5.25 26.92 5.69
C ARG A 41 -5.02 25.49 5.25
N LYS A 42 -5.61 25.04 4.14
CA LYS A 42 -5.37 23.71 3.56
C LYS A 42 -3.92 23.56 3.12
N VAL A 43 -3.35 24.59 2.50
CA VAL A 43 -1.93 24.60 2.09
C VAL A 43 -1.03 24.48 3.30
N LYS A 44 -1.26 25.26 4.35
CA LYS A 44 -0.47 25.21 5.60
C LYS A 44 -0.54 23.85 6.30
N ARG A 45 -1.64 23.13 6.16
CA ARG A 45 -1.82 21.78 6.71
C ARG A 45 -1.25 20.69 5.82
N GLY A 46 -0.66 21.02 4.66
CA GLY A 46 -0.13 20.05 3.73
C GLY A 46 -1.18 19.26 2.97
N LEU A 47 -2.42 19.75 2.91
CA LEU A 47 -3.56 19.07 2.26
C LEU A 47 -3.80 19.54 0.83
N CYS A 48 -3.18 20.65 0.43
CA CYS A 48 -3.46 21.35 -0.82
C CYS A 48 -2.21 22.06 -1.34
N TRP A 49 -2.06 22.07 -2.67
CA TRP A 49 -1.16 22.97 -3.38
C TRP A 49 -1.97 23.95 -4.20
N TYR A 50 -1.69 25.22 -4.03
CA TYR A 50 -2.28 26.31 -4.80
C TYR A 50 -1.36 27.54 -4.79
N PRO A 51 -1.10 28.20 -5.94
CA PRO A 51 -1.44 27.73 -7.29
C PRO A 51 -0.51 26.62 -7.77
N VAL A 52 -0.97 25.86 -8.75
CA VAL A 52 -0.15 24.83 -9.40
C VAL A 52 -0.14 25.04 -10.91
N THR A 53 0.91 24.55 -11.57
CA THR A 53 1.07 24.59 -13.00
C THR A 53 0.96 23.18 -13.56
N PRO A 54 -0.01 22.89 -14.46
CA PRO A 54 -0.06 21.61 -15.14
C PRO A 54 1.08 21.51 -16.16
N GLY A 55 1.74 20.38 -16.18
CA GLY A 55 2.80 20.05 -17.11
C GLY A 55 2.34 19.07 -18.20
N ARG A 56 3.28 18.29 -18.69
CA ARG A 56 3.01 17.30 -19.74
C ARG A 56 2.14 16.17 -19.23
N SER A 57 1.36 15.59 -20.12
CA SER A 57 0.66 14.33 -19.91
C SER A 57 1.27 13.23 -20.78
N TYR A 58 1.25 12.00 -20.26
CA TYR A 58 1.79 10.85 -20.96
C TYR A 58 1.22 9.55 -20.37
N TYR A 59 1.46 8.43 -21.04
CA TYR A 59 1.16 7.12 -20.48
C TYR A 59 2.39 6.58 -19.77
N ASN A 60 2.24 6.20 -18.51
CA ASN A 60 3.32 5.60 -17.74
C ASN A 60 3.52 4.11 -18.10
N SER A 61 4.51 3.46 -17.48
CA SER A 61 4.82 2.04 -17.73
C SER A 61 3.70 1.08 -17.35
N LEU A 62 2.80 1.50 -16.45
CA LEU A 62 1.61 0.75 -16.07
C LEU A 62 0.42 1.01 -17.00
N ASN A 63 0.65 1.70 -18.11
CA ASN A 63 -0.38 2.10 -19.09
C ASN A 63 -1.49 2.99 -18.51
N GLN A 64 -1.13 3.79 -17.50
CA GLN A 64 -2.02 4.80 -16.94
C GLN A 64 -1.73 6.16 -17.55
N LEU A 65 -2.79 6.90 -17.85
CA LEU A 65 -2.67 8.29 -18.33
C LEU A 65 -2.39 9.20 -17.13
N VAL A 66 -1.26 9.86 -17.15
CA VAL A 66 -0.81 10.71 -16.04
C VAL A 66 -0.55 12.14 -16.49
N ILE A 67 -0.61 13.06 -15.54
CA ILE A 67 -0.26 14.47 -15.73
C ILE A 67 0.73 14.91 -14.65
N GLU A 68 1.71 15.72 -15.04
CA GLU A 68 2.65 16.35 -14.12
C GLU A 68 2.08 17.66 -13.60
N ILE A 69 2.18 17.86 -12.30
CA ILE A 69 1.73 19.07 -11.60
C ILE A 69 2.92 19.61 -10.80
N THR A 70 3.20 20.88 -10.94
CA THR A 70 4.28 21.55 -10.23
C THR A 70 3.81 22.76 -9.47
N HIS A 71 4.48 23.08 -8.38
CA HIS A 71 4.30 24.33 -7.65
C HIS A 71 5.66 24.86 -7.17
N THR A 72 5.75 26.17 -6.94
CA THR A 72 6.99 26.84 -6.53
C THR A 72 6.84 27.61 -5.22
N GLU A 73 5.63 27.74 -4.72
CA GLU A 73 5.31 28.45 -3.47
C GLU A 73 5.20 27.48 -2.31
N ASP A 74 5.52 27.93 -1.11
CA ASP A 74 5.36 27.18 0.14
C ASP A 74 6.03 25.79 0.14
N THR A 75 7.22 25.69 -0.49
CA THR A 75 7.95 24.42 -0.61
C THR A 75 8.49 23.93 0.74
N ASP A 76 8.56 24.75 1.75
CA ASP A 76 9.00 24.41 3.10
C ASP A 76 7.91 23.72 3.92
N ILE A 77 6.67 23.71 3.44
CA ILE A 77 5.55 23.06 4.11
C ILE A 77 5.63 21.56 3.83
N GLU A 78 5.62 20.77 4.91
CA GLU A 78 5.52 19.33 4.80
C GLU A 78 4.11 18.95 4.31
N HIS A 79 4.03 18.39 3.11
CA HIS A 79 2.77 17.98 2.51
C HIS A 79 2.46 16.50 2.77
N ASN A 80 1.19 16.15 2.64
CA ASN A 80 0.68 14.79 2.85
C ASN A 80 0.38 14.05 1.54
N PHE A 81 0.90 14.52 0.42
CA PHE A 81 0.73 13.86 -0.88
C PHE A 81 1.68 12.67 -0.99
N GLU A 82 1.11 11.48 -1.13
CA GLU A 82 1.85 10.23 -1.21
C GLU A 82 1.28 9.33 -2.31
N PHE A 83 2.11 8.38 -2.76
CA PHE A 83 1.68 7.34 -3.70
C PHE A 83 0.37 6.69 -3.25
N GLY A 84 -0.55 6.52 -4.20
CA GLY A 84 -1.82 5.83 -4.01
C GLY A 84 -2.93 6.67 -3.41
N ARG A 85 -2.66 7.87 -2.92
CA ARG A 85 -3.71 8.74 -2.37
C ARG A 85 -4.52 9.42 -3.46
N PRO A 86 -5.85 9.51 -3.30
CA PRO A 86 -6.70 10.23 -4.24
C PRO A 86 -6.57 11.75 -4.06
N VAL A 87 -6.69 12.46 -5.17
CA VAL A 87 -6.70 13.92 -5.21
C VAL A 87 -7.82 14.43 -6.10
N CYS A 88 -8.28 15.64 -5.85
CA CYS A 88 -9.15 16.38 -6.74
C CYS A 88 -8.52 17.71 -7.10
N PHE A 89 -8.95 18.25 -8.23
CA PHE A 89 -8.52 19.55 -8.73
C PHE A 89 -9.62 20.58 -8.54
N PHE A 90 -9.21 21.83 -8.44
CA PHE A 90 -10.12 22.96 -8.38
C PHE A 90 -9.51 24.17 -9.09
N ARG A 91 -10.34 25.11 -9.45
CA ARG A 91 -9.92 26.42 -9.94
C ARG A 91 -10.50 27.52 -9.07
N LYS A 92 -9.75 28.58 -8.89
CA LYS A 92 -10.21 29.80 -8.23
C LYS A 92 -10.58 30.84 -9.27
N GLY A 93 -11.83 31.25 -9.30
CA GLY A 93 -12.32 32.28 -10.22
C GLY A 93 -11.89 33.69 -9.79
N TYR A 94 -12.09 34.67 -10.67
CA TYR A 94 -11.83 36.10 -10.37
C TYR A 94 -12.72 36.63 -9.25
N ASP A 95 -13.85 35.99 -9.02
CA ASP A 95 -14.79 36.31 -7.92
C ASP A 95 -14.43 35.60 -6.61
N GLU A 96 -13.22 35.04 -6.50
CA GLU A 96 -12.75 34.24 -5.36
C GLU A 96 -13.48 32.92 -5.18
N LYS A 97 -14.40 32.58 -6.05
CA LYS A 97 -15.17 31.34 -6.00
C LYS A 97 -14.33 30.15 -6.44
N ILE A 98 -14.39 29.08 -5.63
CA ILE A 98 -13.70 27.82 -5.92
C ILE A 98 -14.66 26.87 -6.62
N THR A 99 -14.23 26.32 -7.76
CA THR A 99 -14.97 25.32 -8.52
C THR A 99 -14.15 24.04 -8.54
N TYR A 100 -14.70 22.96 -7.98
CA TYR A 100 -14.08 21.63 -8.00
C TYR A 100 -14.40 20.88 -9.29
N PHE A 101 -13.40 20.20 -9.82
CA PHE A 101 -13.58 19.31 -10.96
C PHE A 101 -14.13 17.95 -10.48
N ASN A 102 -14.93 17.31 -11.34
CA ASN A 102 -15.58 16.03 -10.99
C ASN A 102 -14.61 14.84 -11.03
N SER A 103 -13.52 14.96 -11.78
CA SER A 103 -12.55 13.88 -11.94
C SER A 103 -11.64 13.76 -10.72
N ILE A 104 -11.54 12.53 -10.21
CA ILE A 104 -10.62 12.20 -9.11
C ILE A 104 -9.40 11.51 -9.71
N GLY A 105 -8.22 12.02 -9.36
CA GLY A 105 -6.95 11.43 -9.72
C GLY A 105 -6.36 10.61 -8.60
N THR A 106 -5.34 9.84 -8.92
CA THR A 106 -4.56 9.06 -7.94
C THR A 106 -3.09 9.43 -8.06
N ILE A 107 -2.46 9.75 -6.95
CA ILE A 107 -1.04 10.12 -6.94
C ILE A 107 -0.20 8.90 -7.31
N SER A 108 0.58 9.02 -8.39
CA SER A 108 1.60 8.06 -8.79
C SER A 108 2.95 8.39 -8.14
N TYR A 109 3.26 9.67 -7.96
CA TYR A 109 4.51 10.16 -7.41
C TYR A 109 4.34 11.57 -6.87
N ALA A 110 5.04 11.92 -5.80
CA ALA A 110 5.11 13.29 -5.30
C ALA A 110 6.44 13.55 -4.57
N ASN A 111 7.02 14.73 -4.79
CA ASN A 111 8.11 15.28 -3.98
C ASN A 111 7.72 16.68 -3.50
N GLU A 112 8.67 17.52 -3.07
CA GLU A 112 8.38 18.86 -2.52
C GLU A 112 7.76 19.82 -3.53
N THR A 113 8.06 19.64 -4.84
CA THR A 113 7.68 20.60 -5.88
C THR A 113 6.87 20.02 -7.03
N ARG A 114 6.87 18.69 -7.18
CA ARG A 114 6.31 18.01 -8.34
C ARG A 114 5.45 16.83 -7.91
N MET A 115 4.34 16.67 -8.59
CA MET A 115 3.42 15.55 -8.43
C MET A 115 3.08 14.94 -9.79
N VAL A 116 2.97 13.63 -9.86
CA VAL A 116 2.42 12.92 -11.02
C VAL A 116 1.12 12.27 -10.61
N VAL A 117 0.05 12.58 -11.33
CA VAL A 117 -1.31 12.14 -11.01
C VAL A 117 -1.86 11.30 -12.15
N ALA A 118 -2.28 10.07 -11.85
CA ALA A 118 -3.02 9.24 -12.78
C ALA A 118 -4.46 9.73 -12.87
N MET A 119 -4.92 10.02 -14.08
CA MET A 119 -6.24 10.56 -14.36
C MET A 119 -7.13 9.54 -15.06
N PRO A 120 -8.46 9.63 -14.89
CA PRO A 120 -9.37 8.63 -15.46
C PRO A 120 -9.50 8.66 -16.99
N GLY A 121 -9.07 9.75 -17.64
CA GLY A 121 -9.16 9.84 -19.10
C GLY A 121 -8.67 11.16 -19.68
N ALA A 122 -8.60 11.21 -21.02
CA ALA A 122 -8.10 12.38 -21.74
C ALA A 122 -8.94 13.65 -21.51
N GLY A 123 -10.24 13.52 -21.30
CA GLY A 123 -11.10 14.66 -20.98
C GLY A 123 -10.73 15.33 -19.68
N ALA A 124 -10.44 14.56 -18.66
CA ALA A 124 -9.97 15.05 -17.38
C ALA A 124 -8.60 15.76 -17.48
N ILE A 125 -7.70 15.22 -18.30
CA ILE A 125 -6.40 15.84 -18.59
C ILE A 125 -6.58 17.20 -19.24
N LEU A 126 -7.43 17.31 -20.26
CA LEU A 126 -7.70 18.56 -20.96
C LEU A 126 -8.30 19.62 -20.04
N GLU A 127 -9.21 19.21 -19.15
CA GLU A 127 -9.83 20.09 -18.18
C GLU A 127 -8.80 20.69 -17.23
N VAL A 128 -7.86 19.87 -16.73
CA VAL A 128 -6.77 20.32 -15.86
C VAL A 128 -5.78 21.19 -16.61
N GLN A 129 -5.37 20.81 -17.82
CA GLN A 129 -4.39 21.56 -18.62
C GLN A 129 -4.88 22.94 -19.06
N SER A 130 -6.17 23.09 -19.27
CA SER A 130 -6.78 24.35 -19.72
C SER A 130 -7.20 25.27 -18.58
N ALA A 131 -7.11 24.85 -17.35
CA ALA A 131 -7.55 25.63 -16.20
C ALA A 131 -6.53 26.71 -15.81
N GLU A 132 -7.03 27.91 -15.56
CA GLU A 132 -6.29 28.99 -14.91
C GLU A 132 -6.53 28.93 -13.40
N ASN A 133 -5.55 29.39 -12.63
CA ASN A 133 -5.62 29.39 -11.16
C ASN A 133 -5.97 28.00 -10.60
N LEU A 134 -5.24 27.02 -11.08
CA LEU A 134 -5.44 25.62 -10.72
C LEU A 134 -4.87 25.31 -9.34
N GLY A 135 -5.59 24.51 -8.57
CA GLY A 135 -5.14 23.91 -7.33
C GLY A 135 -5.41 22.41 -7.31
N VAL A 136 -4.68 21.72 -6.45
CA VAL A 136 -4.85 20.29 -6.19
C VAL A 136 -4.92 20.05 -4.69
N GLN A 137 -5.85 19.19 -4.27
CA GLN A 137 -5.99 18.83 -2.86
C GLN A 137 -6.24 17.36 -2.67
N LEU A 138 -5.87 16.85 -1.50
CA LEU A 138 -6.21 15.50 -1.10
C LEU A 138 -7.73 15.30 -1.09
N TYR A 139 -8.14 14.15 -1.60
CA TYR A 139 -9.53 13.71 -1.59
C TYR A 139 -9.74 12.63 -0.54
N PHE A 140 -10.99 12.34 -0.21
CA PHE A 140 -11.33 11.28 0.73
C PHE A 140 -10.92 9.91 0.17
N ASP A 141 -10.22 9.10 0.98
CA ASP A 141 -9.66 7.83 0.55
C ASP A 141 -10.69 6.69 0.66
N GLU A 142 -11.67 6.72 -0.24
CA GLU A 142 -12.72 5.71 -0.37
C GLU A 142 -12.15 4.32 -0.66
N THR A 143 -11.11 4.27 -1.49
CA THR A 143 -10.51 3.00 -1.94
C THR A 143 -9.87 2.23 -0.80
N SER A 144 -9.15 2.90 0.10
CA SER A 144 -8.55 2.24 1.27
C SER A 144 -9.60 1.64 2.19
N TYR A 145 -10.69 2.35 2.43
CA TYR A 145 -11.80 1.82 3.22
C TYR A 145 -12.47 0.62 2.56
N ARG A 146 -12.74 0.71 1.26
CA ARG A 146 -13.32 -0.42 0.51
C ARG A 146 -12.43 -1.65 0.60
N THR A 147 -11.14 -1.49 0.43
CA THR A 147 -10.16 -2.59 0.53
C THR A 147 -10.16 -3.22 1.93
N MET A 148 -10.23 -2.40 2.98
CA MET A 148 -10.32 -2.89 4.35
C MET A 148 -11.64 -3.65 4.62
N PHE A 149 -12.77 -3.15 4.14
CA PHE A 149 -14.06 -3.84 4.28
C PHE A 149 -14.07 -5.17 3.53
N GLU A 150 -13.52 -5.22 2.32
CA GLU A 150 -13.38 -6.47 1.56
C GLU A 150 -12.53 -7.48 2.31
N ALA A 151 -11.42 -7.04 2.90
CA ALA A 151 -10.55 -7.91 3.69
C ALA A 151 -11.27 -8.47 4.91
N LEU A 152 -11.98 -7.65 5.67
CA LEU A 152 -12.77 -8.12 6.81
C LEU A 152 -13.83 -9.13 6.38
N SER A 153 -14.53 -8.86 5.28
CA SER A 153 -15.54 -9.77 4.74
C SER A 153 -14.93 -11.13 4.36
N ASP A 154 -13.78 -11.15 3.70
CA ASP A 154 -13.08 -12.38 3.33
C ASP A 154 -12.67 -13.20 4.56
N VAL A 155 -12.15 -12.54 5.59
CA VAL A 155 -11.72 -13.20 6.83
C VAL A 155 -12.90 -13.75 7.61
N ILE A 156 -14.01 -13.01 7.68
CA ILE A 156 -15.24 -13.47 8.33
C ILE A 156 -15.79 -14.73 7.66
N ARG A 157 -15.77 -14.76 6.31
CA ARG A 157 -16.32 -15.88 5.53
C ARG A 157 -15.39 -17.07 5.41
N ALA A 158 -14.12 -16.92 5.76
CA ALA A 158 -13.13 -17.98 5.63
C ALA A 158 -13.50 -19.19 6.48
N LYS A 159 -13.50 -20.39 5.84
CA LYS A 159 -13.79 -21.67 6.48
C LYS A 159 -12.90 -22.75 5.89
N GLY A 160 -12.31 -23.61 6.75
CA GLY A 160 -11.57 -24.76 6.34
C GLY A 160 -10.31 -24.50 5.52
N ASN A 161 -9.79 -23.28 5.56
CA ASN A 161 -8.57 -22.89 4.85
C ASN A 161 -7.55 -22.25 5.79
N ARG A 162 -6.38 -21.93 5.28
CA ARG A 162 -5.31 -21.35 6.09
C ARG A 162 -5.69 -19.98 6.68
N LEU A 163 -6.42 -19.18 5.93
CA LEU A 163 -6.89 -17.87 6.42
C LEU A 163 -7.80 -18.01 7.65
N ALA A 164 -8.74 -18.97 7.63
CA ALA A 164 -9.58 -19.27 8.79
C ALA A 164 -8.77 -19.74 10.00
N GLU A 165 -7.76 -20.56 9.77
CA GLU A 165 -6.87 -21.05 10.81
C GLU A 165 -6.04 -19.91 11.42
N LEU A 166 -5.44 -19.04 10.61
CA LEU A 166 -4.72 -17.85 11.09
C LEU A 166 -5.64 -16.90 11.86
N ARG A 167 -6.84 -16.68 11.37
CA ARG A 167 -7.86 -15.89 12.09
C ARG A 167 -8.09 -16.44 13.50
N ASP A 168 -8.33 -17.73 13.61
CA ASP A 168 -8.67 -18.38 14.88
C ASP A 168 -7.46 -18.42 15.83
N ILE A 169 -6.25 -18.50 15.30
CA ILE A 169 -5.01 -18.38 16.09
C ILE A 169 -4.84 -16.95 16.61
N MET A 170 -4.95 -15.95 15.73
CA MET A 170 -4.73 -14.55 16.10
C MET A 170 -5.80 -14.01 17.04
N LEU A 171 -7.02 -14.48 16.91
CA LEU A 171 -8.14 -14.06 17.74
C LEU A 171 -8.40 -14.99 18.94
N GLY A 172 -7.52 -15.95 19.19
CA GLY A 172 -7.37 -16.62 20.47
C GLY A 172 -8.16 -17.92 20.66
N THR A 173 -8.80 -18.49 19.62
CA THR A 173 -9.50 -19.77 19.73
C THR A 173 -8.61 -20.98 19.48
N LEU A 174 -7.52 -20.82 18.73
CA LEU A 174 -6.51 -21.83 18.50
C LEU A 174 -5.16 -21.35 19.03
N LYS A 175 -4.30 -22.30 19.41
CA LYS A 175 -2.95 -21.97 19.85
C LYS A 175 -1.99 -21.98 18.65
N PRO A 176 -1.03 -21.03 18.60
CA PRO A 176 0.02 -21.04 17.60
C PRO A 176 0.96 -22.23 17.77
N GLY A 177 1.46 -22.75 16.68
CA GLY A 177 2.43 -23.83 16.65
C GLY A 177 3.86 -23.33 16.49
N PHE A 178 4.81 -24.18 16.90
CA PHE A 178 6.24 -23.94 16.78
C PHE A 178 6.95 -25.16 16.20
N ARG A 179 8.09 -24.92 15.56
CA ARG A 179 9.00 -25.93 15.05
C ARG A 179 10.21 -26.01 15.96
N GLU A 180 10.76 -27.18 16.11
CA GLU A 180 12.08 -27.32 16.72
C GLU A 180 13.14 -27.08 15.66
N LEU A 181 13.93 -26.03 15.84
CA LEU A 181 15.06 -25.70 14.97
C LEU A 181 16.30 -25.47 15.83
N TYR A 182 17.45 -25.85 15.29
CA TYR A 182 18.72 -25.48 15.93
C TYR A 182 18.87 -23.97 15.92
N PRO A 183 19.20 -23.35 17.07
CA PRO A 183 19.42 -21.90 17.13
C PRO A 183 20.51 -21.44 16.18
N VAL A 184 20.22 -20.38 15.43
CA VAL A 184 21.20 -19.71 14.59
C VAL A 184 21.89 -18.61 15.41
N ARG A 185 23.19 -18.47 15.27
CA ARG A 185 23.97 -17.47 15.97
C ARG A 185 24.32 -16.31 15.05
N PHE A 186 24.21 -15.10 15.61
CA PHE A 186 24.47 -13.85 14.92
C PHE A 186 25.46 -13.01 15.75
N PRO A 187 26.78 -13.09 15.47
CA PRO A 187 27.77 -12.37 16.27
C PRO A 187 27.58 -10.86 16.31
N TRP A 188 26.89 -10.29 15.31
CA TRP A 188 26.61 -8.86 15.21
C TRP A 188 25.31 -8.40 15.92
N LEU A 189 24.55 -9.34 16.46
CA LEU A 189 23.34 -9.05 17.23
C LEU A 189 23.62 -9.23 18.72
N ASN A 190 22.90 -8.48 19.55
CA ASN A 190 22.88 -8.79 20.99
C ASN A 190 22.03 -10.04 21.25
N SER A 191 22.10 -10.57 22.46
CA SER A 191 21.40 -11.82 22.82
C SER A 191 19.88 -11.72 22.67
N THR A 192 19.29 -10.58 22.97
CA THR A 192 17.85 -10.34 22.86
C THR A 192 17.41 -10.34 21.39
N GLN A 193 18.17 -9.68 20.54
CA GLN A 193 17.91 -9.66 19.10
C GLN A 193 18.07 -11.05 18.48
N GLU A 194 19.13 -11.78 18.84
CA GLU A 194 19.37 -13.15 18.38
C GLU A 194 18.22 -14.08 18.79
N ASN A 195 17.75 -14.01 20.02
CA ASN A 195 16.61 -14.76 20.50
C ASN A 195 15.33 -14.42 19.73
N ALA A 196 15.09 -13.16 19.44
CA ALA A 196 13.93 -12.72 18.68
C ALA A 196 13.94 -13.30 17.27
N VAL A 197 15.07 -13.25 16.57
CA VAL A 197 15.21 -13.86 15.23
C VAL A 197 14.94 -15.36 15.29
N ASN A 198 15.53 -16.07 16.24
CA ASN A 198 15.32 -17.52 16.39
C ASN A 198 13.85 -17.86 16.68
N LYS A 199 13.15 -17.09 17.50
CA LYS A 199 11.71 -17.27 17.73
C LYS A 199 10.88 -17.08 16.47
N VAL A 200 11.22 -16.11 15.65
CA VAL A 200 10.57 -15.90 14.34
C VAL A 200 10.75 -17.14 13.46
N LEU A 201 11.97 -17.65 13.38
CA LEU A 201 12.28 -18.84 12.57
C LEU A 201 11.55 -20.10 13.05
N CYS A 202 11.35 -20.25 14.35
CA CYS A 202 10.66 -21.40 14.96
C CYS A 202 9.13 -21.32 14.86
N SER A 203 8.55 -20.15 14.60
CA SER A 203 7.11 -19.96 14.51
C SER A 203 6.52 -20.58 13.26
N ARG A 204 5.41 -21.30 13.41
CA ARG A 204 4.65 -21.87 12.28
C ARG A 204 3.56 -20.95 11.78
N ASP A 205 3.00 -20.14 12.65
CA ASP A 205 1.77 -19.40 12.39
C ASP A 205 1.96 -17.91 12.56
N VAL A 206 2.21 -17.48 13.80
CA VAL A 206 2.33 -16.06 14.18
C VAL A 206 3.47 -15.88 15.15
N SER A 207 4.25 -14.84 14.93
CA SER A 207 5.26 -14.39 15.89
C SER A 207 5.24 -12.87 16.01
N ILE A 208 5.77 -12.38 17.13
CA ILE A 208 5.82 -10.95 17.43
C ILE A 208 7.26 -10.55 17.68
N VAL A 209 7.69 -9.52 16.98
CA VAL A 209 8.94 -8.81 17.25
C VAL A 209 8.58 -7.49 17.92
N HIS A 210 8.64 -7.48 19.24
CA HIS A 210 8.36 -6.30 20.05
C HIS A 210 9.65 -5.56 20.39
N GLY A 211 9.66 -4.26 20.21
CA GLY A 211 10.80 -3.44 20.57
C GLY A 211 10.48 -1.96 20.63
N PRO A 212 10.75 -1.31 21.77
CA PRO A 212 10.66 0.14 21.88
C PRO A 212 11.70 0.83 20.98
N PRO A 213 11.55 2.14 20.70
CA PRO A 213 12.51 2.90 19.91
C PRO A 213 13.93 2.77 20.48
N GLY A 214 14.92 2.63 19.61
CA GLY A 214 16.32 2.56 19.98
C GLY A 214 16.83 1.18 20.43
N THR A 215 15.99 0.13 20.38
CA THR A 215 16.39 -1.25 20.73
C THR A 215 16.95 -2.05 19.56
N GLY A 216 17.03 -1.45 18.36
CA GLY A 216 17.47 -2.15 17.17
C GLY A 216 16.41 -3.08 16.57
N LYS A 217 15.14 -2.80 16.77
CA LYS A 217 14.02 -3.58 16.21
C LYS A 217 14.12 -3.74 14.69
N THR A 218 14.47 -2.69 13.98
CA THR A 218 14.61 -2.75 12.50
C THR A 218 15.75 -3.69 12.09
N THR A 219 16.88 -3.64 12.79
CA THR A 219 18.00 -4.56 12.55
C THR A 219 17.57 -6.01 12.78
N THR A 220 16.83 -6.27 13.85
CA THR A 220 16.29 -7.59 14.16
C THR A 220 15.34 -8.07 13.08
N LEU A 221 14.44 -7.21 12.63
CA LEU A 221 13.46 -7.53 11.60
C LEU A 221 14.15 -7.84 10.26
N VAL A 222 15.12 -7.04 9.87
CA VAL A 222 15.91 -7.26 8.64
C VAL A 222 16.65 -8.61 8.69
N GLU A 223 17.25 -8.95 9.83
CA GLU A 223 17.88 -10.26 10.02
C GLU A 223 16.87 -11.41 9.93
N ALA A 224 15.70 -11.27 10.55
CA ALA A 224 14.66 -12.28 10.47
C ALA A 224 14.19 -12.50 9.01
N ILE A 225 14.04 -11.44 8.26
CA ILE A 225 13.71 -11.51 6.83
C ILE A 225 14.83 -12.21 6.05
N TYR A 226 16.06 -11.79 6.24
CA TYR A 226 17.23 -12.36 5.57
C TYR A 226 17.37 -13.87 5.85
N GLU A 227 17.23 -14.29 7.10
CA GLU A 227 17.30 -15.70 7.47
C GLU A 227 16.10 -16.50 6.95
N THR A 228 14.92 -15.92 6.92
CA THR A 228 13.75 -16.57 6.33
C THR A 228 13.97 -16.85 4.83
N LEU A 229 14.64 -15.95 4.13
CA LEU A 229 14.98 -16.12 2.70
C LEU A 229 15.97 -17.25 2.44
N HIS A 230 16.70 -17.75 3.44
CA HIS A 230 17.49 -18.99 3.31
C HIS A 230 16.61 -20.25 3.30
N ARG A 231 15.35 -20.14 3.73
CA ARG A 231 14.41 -21.24 3.84
C ARG A 231 13.23 -21.16 2.89
N GLU A 232 12.93 -19.96 2.44
CA GLU A 232 11.83 -19.65 1.54
C GLU A 232 12.34 -18.78 0.38
N PRO A 233 11.88 -19.01 -0.87
CA PRO A 233 12.39 -18.27 -2.02
C PRO A 233 11.96 -16.81 -2.03
N GLN A 234 10.82 -16.49 -1.39
CA GLN A 234 10.23 -15.16 -1.47
C GLN A 234 9.36 -14.87 -0.25
N VAL A 235 9.40 -13.65 0.25
CA VAL A 235 8.52 -13.18 1.34
C VAL A 235 7.83 -11.88 0.96
N LEU A 236 6.69 -11.62 1.61
CA LEU A 236 5.98 -10.34 1.53
C LEU A 236 6.33 -9.51 2.77
N VAL A 237 6.71 -8.26 2.56
CA VAL A 237 7.03 -7.30 3.61
C VAL A 237 6.12 -6.09 3.48
N CYS A 238 5.35 -5.80 4.51
CA CYS A 238 4.43 -4.67 4.54
C CYS A 238 4.69 -3.79 5.76
N ALA A 239 4.30 -2.53 5.65
CA ALA A 239 4.25 -1.60 6.77
C ALA A 239 3.05 -0.65 6.60
N GLN A 240 2.68 0.03 7.67
CA GLN A 240 1.59 1.00 7.63
C GLN A 240 1.94 2.21 6.78
N SER A 241 3.16 2.74 6.91
CA SER A 241 3.61 3.92 6.19
C SER A 241 4.56 3.60 5.04
N ASN A 242 4.54 4.45 4.01
CA ASN A 242 5.53 4.39 2.93
C ASN A 242 6.96 4.60 3.45
N THR A 243 7.13 5.48 4.43
CA THR A 243 8.44 5.75 5.03
C THR A 243 9.05 4.50 5.66
N ALA A 244 8.27 3.72 6.40
CA ALA A 244 8.75 2.47 6.98
C ALA A 244 9.07 1.42 5.93
N VAL A 245 8.26 1.30 4.87
CA VAL A 245 8.54 0.41 3.73
C VAL A 245 9.86 0.78 3.08
N ASP A 246 10.08 2.05 2.80
CA ASP A 246 11.32 2.54 2.16
C ASP A 246 12.54 2.25 3.01
N TRP A 247 12.44 2.46 4.33
CA TRP A 247 13.52 2.20 5.28
C TRP A 247 13.93 0.73 5.31
N ILE A 248 12.97 -0.18 5.36
CA ILE A 248 13.25 -1.63 5.35
C ILE A 248 13.83 -2.06 4.01
N CYS A 249 13.28 -1.56 2.90
CA CYS A 249 13.78 -1.86 1.55
C CYS A 249 15.24 -1.45 1.39
N GLU A 250 15.59 -0.25 1.84
CA GLU A 250 16.96 0.24 1.78
C GLU A 250 17.94 -0.67 2.53
N LYS A 251 17.59 -1.09 3.74
CA LYS A 251 18.41 -1.98 4.55
C LYS A 251 18.54 -3.38 3.93
N LEU A 252 17.48 -3.90 3.34
CA LEU A 252 17.50 -5.20 2.65
C LEU A 252 18.37 -5.14 1.37
N VAL A 253 18.25 -4.07 0.60
CA VAL A 253 19.09 -3.86 -0.59
C VAL A 253 20.57 -3.77 -0.23
N ASP A 254 20.91 -3.10 0.87
CA ASP A 254 22.28 -3.03 1.40
C ASP A 254 22.84 -4.41 1.78
N ARG A 255 21.97 -5.37 2.12
CA ARG A 255 22.33 -6.77 2.37
C ARG A 255 22.37 -7.63 1.13
N GLY A 256 22.19 -7.06 -0.06
CA GLY A 256 22.18 -7.80 -1.32
C GLY A 256 20.88 -8.53 -1.64
N VAL A 257 19.80 -8.23 -0.95
CA VAL A 257 18.48 -8.80 -1.22
C VAL A 257 17.84 -8.15 -2.43
N ASN A 258 17.30 -8.93 -3.34
CA ASN A 258 16.56 -8.41 -4.48
C ASN A 258 15.13 -8.03 -4.04
N VAL A 259 14.91 -6.75 -3.88
CA VAL A 259 13.62 -6.19 -3.44
C VAL A 259 12.85 -5.67 -4.64
N LEU A 260 11.57 -5.97 -4.69
CA LEU A 260 10.61 -5.37 -5.62
C LEU A 260 9.59 -4.57 -4.80
N ARG A 261 9.71 -3.25 -4.84
CA ARG A 261 8.82 -2.36 -4.12
C ARG A 261 7.62 -1.99 -4.98
N MET A 262 6.45 -2.33 -4.49
CA MET A 262 5.19 -1.89 -5.09
C MET A 262 4.88 -0.48 -4.62
N GLY A 263 4.67 0.42 -5.57
CA GLY A 263 4.48 1.83 -5.29
C GLY A 263 5.78 2.64 -5.34
N ASN A 264 5.65 3.97 -5.31
CA ASN A 264 6.77 4.88 -5.34
C ASN A 264 7.17 5.33 -3.93
N PRO A 265 8.48 5.50 -3.66
CA PRO A 265 8.94 5.96 -2.36
C PRO A 265 8.53 7.42 -2.11
N THR A 266 8.43 7.81 -0.84
CA THR A 266 8.11 9.18 -0.42
C THR A 266 9.28 10.13 -0.62
N ARG A 267 10.50 9.61 -0.55
CA ARG A 267 11.72 10.37 -0.80
C ARG A 267 12.43 9.77 -2.00
N VAL A 268 12.82 10.63 -2.91
CA VAL A 268 13.43 10.23 -4.18
C VAL A 268 14.93 10.32 -4.09
N ASN A 269 15.59 9.18 -4.13
CA ASN A 269 16.94 9.09 -4.60
C ASN A 269 17.00 7.98 -5.66
N ASP A 270 17.97 8.03 -6.52
CA ASP A 270 18.11 7.06 -7.62
C ASP A 270 18.22 5.61 -7.12
N LYS A 271 18.80 5.42 -5.96
CA LYS A 271 18.90 4.11 -5.31
C LYS A 271 17.53 3.54 -4.99
N MET A 272 16.63 4.33 -4.37
CA MET A 272 15.28 3.90 -4.00
C MET A 272 14.41 3.64 -5.23
N LEU A 273 14.52 4.48 -6.26
CA LEU A 273 13.77 4.30 -7.50
C LEU A 273 14.16 3.04 -8.24
N SER A 274 15.43 2.62 -8.18
CA SER A 274 15.95 1.49 -8.95
C SER A 274 15.31 0.15 -8.63
N PHE A 275 14.73 -0.05 -7.44
CA PHE A 275 14.09 -1.28 -7.05
C PHE A 275 12.55 -1.18 -7.00
N THR A 276 11.97 -0.08 -7.47
CA THR A 276 10.52 0.03 -7.64
C THR A 276 10.03 -0.85 -8.79
N TYR A 277 8.83 -1.35 -8.65
CA TYR A 277 8.15 -2.15 -9.69
C TYR A 277 8.11 -1.39 -11.03
N GLU A 278 7.73 -0.11 -11.00
CA GLU A 278 7.62 0.72 -12.20
C GLU A 278 8.94 0.83 -12.95
N ARG A 279 10.03 1.14 -12.24
CA ARG A 279 11.36 1.26 -12.85
C ARG A 279 11.90 -0.06 -13.39
N ARG A 280 11.69 -1.14 -12.67
CA ARG A 280 12.11 -2.47 -13.15
C ARG A 280 11.27 -2.95 -14.31
N PHE A 281 10.00 -2.62 -14.35
CA PHE A 281 9.14 -2.90 -15.50
C PHE A 281 9.65 -2.19 -16.75
N GLU A 282 9.93 -0.89 -16.66
CA GLU A 282 10.51 -0.10 -17.75
C GLU A 282 11.88 -0.60 -18.19
N GLY A 283 12.69 -1.07 -17.27
CA GLY A 283 14.04 -1.58 -17.54
C GLY A 283 14.09 -3.00 -18.12
N HIS A 284 12.96 -3.69 -18.22
CA HIS A 284 12.92 -5.03 -18.78
C HIS A 284 13.16 -5.01 -20.30
N PRO A 285 13.96 -5.97 -20.85
CA PRO A 285 14.25 -6.02 -22.30
C PRO A 285 13.03 -6.05 -23.21
N ALA A 286 11.91 -6.65 -22.75
CA ALA A 286 10.66 -6.72 -23.52
C ALA A 286 9.83 -5.44 -23.47
N TYR A 287 10.19 -4.47 -22.64
CA TYR A 287 9.35 -3.28 -22.45
C TYR A 287 9.27 -2.40 -23.70
N SER A 288 10.36 -2.26 -24.47
CA SER A 288 10.36 -1.43 -25.69
C SER A 288 9.35 -1.93 -26.73
N GLU A 289 9.24 -3.26 -26.91
CA GLU A 289 8.23 -3.86 -27.78
C GLU A 289 6.82 -3.60 -27.24
N LEU A 290 6.61 -3.82 -25.93
CA LEU A 290 5.33 -3.56 -25.28
C LEU A 290 4.89 -2.09 -25.42
N TRP A 291 5.83 -1.16 -25.23
CA TRP A 291 5.57 0.26 -25.39
C TRP A 291 5.10 0.60 -26.82
N SER A 292 5.78 0.04 -27.82
CA SER A 292 5.43 0.23 -29.25
C SER A 292 4.06 -0.33 -29.56
N ILE A 293 3.72 -1.50 -29.03
CA ILE A 293 2.41 -2.14 -29.22
C ILE A 293 1.32 -1.30 -28.55
N ARG A 294 1.52 -0.85 -27.33
CA ARG A 294 0.55 0.02 -26.63
C ARG A 294 0.31 1.32 -27.38
N LYS A 295 1.37 1.91 -27.94
CA LYS A 295 1.26 3.11 -28.77
C LYS A 295 0.43 2.83 -30.04
N ALA A 296 0.71 1.75 -30.75
CA ALA A 296 -0.04 1.34 -31.93
C ALA A 296 -1.53 1.09 -31.62
N MET A 297 -1.83 0.46 -30.49
CA MET A 297 -3.21 0.24 -30.05
C MET A 297 -3.96 1.55 -29.80
N ARG A 298 -3.31 2.53 -29.20
CA ARG A 298 -3.90 3.86 -28.97
C ARG A 298 -4.18 4.59 -30.29
N GLU A 299 -3.28 4.49 -31.27
CA GLU A 299 -3.45 5.09 -32.60
C GLU A 299 -4.61 4.47 -33.36
N ILE A 300 -4.81 3.15 -33.28
CA ILE A 300 -5.95 2.44 -33.87
C ILE A 300 -7.25 2.84 -33.19
N GLY A 301 -7.28 2.89 -31.86
CA GLY A 301 -8.44 3.25 -31.06
C GLY A 301 -8.97 4.67 -31.31
N GLY A 302 -8.11 5.58 -31.76
CA GLY A 302 -8.48 6.97 -32.12
C GLY A 302 -9.13 7.16 -33.49
N LYS A 303 -9.11 6.15 -34.34
CA LYS A 303 -9.62 6.22 -35.74
C LYS A 303 -10.95 5.48 -35.89
N HIS A 304 -12.04 6.21 -35.77
CA HIS A 304 -13.40 5.60 -35.90
C HIS A 304 -14.08 5.80 -37.27
N ARG A 305 -13.36 6.33 -38.25
CA ARG A 305 -13.92 6.60 -39.58
C ARG A 305 -13.32 5.67 -40.65
N GLY A 306 -14.17 4.92 -41.34
CA GLY A 306 -13.78 4.04 -42.44
C GLY A 306 -14.88 3.10 -42.88
N SER A 307 -14.66 2.37 -43.97
CA SER A 307 -15.54 1.33 -44.47
C SER A 307 -15.70 0.18 -43.48
N TYR A 308 -16.66 -0.70 -43.72
CA TYR A 308 -16.85 -1.92 -42.92
C TYR A 308 -15.59 -2.78 -42.89
N GLU A 309 -14.96 -2.97 -44.07
CA GLU A 309 -13.73 -3.78 -44.20
C GLU A 309 -12.56 -3.16 -43.45
N GLU A 310 -12.41 -1.83 -43.49
CA GLU A 310 -11.38 -1.10 -42.72
C GLU A 310 -11.59 -1.24 -41.23
N ARG A 311 -12.84 -1.18 -40.76
CA ARG A 311 -13.17 -1.38 -39.33
C ARG A 311 -12.90 -2.81 -38.89
N GLU A 312 -13.22 -3.80 -39.73
CA GLU A 312 -12.95 -5.20 -39.43
C GLU A 312 -11.44 -5.48 -39.37
N SER A 313 -10.68 -4.96 -40.34
CA SER A 313 -9.23 -5.06 -40.37
C SER A 313 -8.58 -4.41 -39.13
N ALA A 314 -9.05 -3.22 -38.74
CA ALA A 314 -8.58 -2.53 -37.54
C ALA A 314 -8.89 -3.33 -36.26
N ARG A 315 -10.07 -3.93 -36.17
CA ARG A 315 -10.49 -4.78 -35.05
C ARG A 315 -9.61 -6.04 -34.92
N ASN A 316 -9.32 -6.68 -36.06
CA ASN A 316 -8.47 -7.87 -36.10
C ASN A 316 -7.00 -7.51 -35.69
N ARG A 317 -6.52 -6.38 -36.16
CA ARG A 317 -5.19 -5.88 -35.81
C ARG A 317 -5.13 -5.53 -34.30
N MET A 318 -6.16 -4.87 -33.79
CA MET A 318 -6.26 -4.54 -32.35
C MET A 318 -6.23 -5.81 -31.50
N SER A 319 -6.97 -6.84 -31.91
CA SER A 319 -7.00 -8.13 -31.18
C SER A 319 -5.62 -8.78 -31.13
N ARG A 320 -4.91 -8.82 -32.26
CA ARG A 320 -3.53 -9.38 -32.31
C ARG A 320 -2.54 -8.59 -31.45
N LEU A 321 -2.62 -7.27 -31.51
CA LEU A 321 -1.78 -6.40 -30.68
C LEU A 321 -2.07 -6.58 -29.17
N ARG A 322 -3.35 -6.66 -28.83
CA ARG A 322 -3.78 -6.91 -27.43
C ARG A 322 -3.25 -8.24 -26.90
N ASP A 323 -3.33 -9.31 -27.70
CA ASP A 323 -2.81 -10.62 -27.31
C ASP A 323 -1.31 -10.58 -27.12
N ARG A 324 -0.58 -9.93 -28.01
CA ARG A 324 0.88 -9.77 -27.87
C ARG A 324 1.26 -8.91 -26.64
N ALA A 325 0.54 -7.80 -26.42
CA ALA A 325 0.74 -6.97 -25.24
C ALA A 325 0.53 -7.78 -23.95
N THR A 326 -0.53 -8.57 -23.89
CA THR A 326 -0.81 -9.44 -22.74
C THR A 326 0.30 -10.45 -22.50
N GLN A 327 0.82 -11.10 -23.56
CA GLN A 327 1.95 -12.02 -23.45
C GLN A 327 3.21 -11.35 -22.91
N LEU A 328 3.53 -10.15 -23.41
CA LEU A 328 4.68 -9.38 -22.96
C LEU A 328 4.55 -8.93 -21.50
N GLU A 329 3.37 -8.48 -21.09
CA GLU A 329 3.09 -8.12 -19.69
C GLU A 329 3.26 -9.31 -18.75
N ILE A 330 2.75 -10.48 -19.13
CA ILE A 330 2.91 -11.73 -18.38
C ILE A 330 4.38 -12.10 -18.26
N GLN A 331 5.14 -12.01 -19.36
CA GLN A 331 6.56 -12.32 -19.37
C GLN A 331 7.34 -11.38 -18.46
N ILE A 332 7.13 -10.07 -18.58
CA ILE A 332 7.83 -9.06 -17.75
C ILE A 332 7.50 -9.31 -16.27
N ASN A 333 6.22 -9.48 -15.94
CA ASN A 333 5.81 -9.70 -14.55
C ASN A 333 6.36 -11.02 -14.00
N ALA A 334 6.35 -12.10 -14.78
CA ALA A 334 6.94 -13.36 -14.37
C ALA A 334 8.44 -13.20 -14.03
N ASP A 335 9.19 -12.54 -14.91
CA ASP A 335 10.62 -12.32 -14.70
C ASP A 335 10.88 -11.45 -13.45
N LEU A 336 10.13 -10.37 -13.27
CA LEU A 336 10.29 -9.48 -12.13
C LEU A 336 9.98 -10.19 -10.80
N PHE A 337 8.88 -10.94 -10.76
CA PHE A 337 8.46 -11.63 -9.54
C PHE A 337 9.29 -12.87 -9.24
N ASP A 338 9.69 -13.64 -10.26
CA ASP A 338 10.50 -14.85 -10.05
C ASP A 338 11.91 -14.52 -9.54
N ASN A 339 12.44 -13.35 -9.91
CA ASN A 339 13.76 -12.88 -9.47
C ASN A 339 13.74 -12.11 -8.14
N ALA A 340 12.57 -11.68 -7.66
CA ALA A 340 12.47 -10.94 -6.41
C ALA A 340 12.51 -11.87 -5.20
N HIS A 341 13.31 -11.54 -4.21
CA HIS A 341 13.34 -12.21 -2.92
C HIS A 341 12.30 -11.63 -1.97
N VAL A 342 12.10 -10.32 -2.02
CA VAL A 342 11.15 -9.58 -1.19
C VAL A 342 10.23 -8.78 -2.08
N ILE A 343 8.94 -8.95 -1.89
CA ILE A 343 7.91 -8.04 -2.39
C ILE A 343 7.55 -7.11 -1.24
N ALA A 344 7.67 -5.81 -1.43
CA ALA A 344 7.44 -4.83 -0.38
C ALA A 344 6.37 -3.81 -0.78
N SER A 345 5.49 -3.48 0.15
CA SER A 345 4.43 -2.49 -0.06
C SER A 345 3.87 -1.96 1.26
N THR A 346 3.08 -0.89 1.21
CA THR A 346 2.18 -0.60 2.33
C THR A 346 1.12 -1.70 2.46
N LEU A 347 0.46 -1.78 3.61
CA LEU A 347 -0.60 -2.77 3.84
C LEU A 347 -1.72 -2.65 2.79
N VAL A 348 -2.20 -1.44 2.54
CA VAL A 348 -3.27 -1.22 1.55
C VAL A 348 -2.80 -1.55 0.14
N SER A 349 -1.57 -1.17 -0.22
CA SER A 349 -1.01 -1.44 -1.54
C SER A 349 -0.74 -2.92 -1.80
N SER A 350 -0.72 -3.78 -0.79
CA SER A 350 -0.64 -5.23 -0.97
C SER A 350 -1.85 -5.80 -1.72
N ASN A 351 -2.94 -5.05 -1.82
CA ASN A 351 -4.11 -5.40 -2.62
C ASN A 351 -3.98 -5.05 -4.11
N HIS A 352 -2.84 -4.58 -4.55
CA HIS A 352 -2.62 -4.24 -5.95
C HIS A 352 -2.92 -5.43 -6.87
N ARG A 353 -3.60 -5.16 -8.00
CA ARG A 353 -4.06 -6.22 -8.93
C ARG A 353 -2.94 -7.15 -9.41
N ILE A 354 -1.71 -6.66 -9.51
CA ILE A 354 -0.55 -7.45 -9.93
C ILE A 354 -0.21 -8.55 -8.92
N LEU A 355 -0.56 -8.35 -7.65
CA LEU A 355 -0.38 -9.32 -6.58
C LEU A 355 -1.56 -10.30 -6.46
N ASN A 356 -2.62 -10.13 -7.25
CA ASN A 356 -3.76 -11.04 -7.24
C ASN A 356 -3.34 -12.46 -7.62
N GLY A 357 -3.79 -13.44 -6.84
CA GLY A 357 -3.45 -14.84 -7.02
C GLY A 357 -2.04 -15.22 -6.56
N ARG A 358 -1.22 -14.27 -6.12
CA ARG A 358 0.08 -14.57 -5.53
C ARG A 358 -0.07 -14.84 -4.04
N HIS A 359 0.65 -15.87 -3.58
CA HIS A 359 0.62 -16.31 -2.20
C HIS A 359 2.05 -16.46 -1.67
N PHE A 360 2.25 -16.09 -0.41
CA PHE A 360 3.58 -16.05 0.22
C PHE A 360 3.61 -16.97 1.42
N GLY A 361 4.73 -17.63 1.63
CA GLY A 361 4.91 -18.46 2.83
C GLY A 361 4.92 -17.63 4.10
N THR A 362 5.57 -16.48 4.07
CA THR A 362 5.69 -15.58 5.23
C THR A 362 5.44 -14.13 4.85
N LEU A 363 4.66 -13.46 5.70
CA LEU A 363 4.43 -12.01 5.68
C LEU A 363 5.06 -11.39 6.92
N PHE A 364 5.83 -10.33 6.72
CA PHE A 364 6.32 -9.46 7.78
C PHE A 364 5.56 -8.14 7.75
N ILE A 365 5.00 -7.73 8.88
CA ILE A 365 4.32 -6.44 9.01
C ILE A 365 5.09 -5.61 10.02
N ASP A 366 5.69 -4.50 9.59
CA ASP A 366 6.28 -3.50 10.47
C ASP A 366 5.26 -2.42 10.83
N GLU A 367 5.48 -1.70 11.90
CA GLU A 367 4.55 -0.72 12.47
C GLU A 367 3.18 -1.33 12.79
N ALA A 368 3.11 -2.62 13.14
CA ALA A 368 1.85 -3.30 13.38
C ALA A 368 1.03 -2.70 14.54
N ALA A 369 1.70 -2.06 15.49
CA ALA A 369 1.06 -1.37 16.60
C ALA A 369 0.41 -0.03 16.22
N GLN A 370 0.67 0.46 15.02
CA GLN A 370 0.12 1.71 14.48
C GLN A 370 -0.87 1.48 13.33
N ALA A 371 -1.13 0.22 12.98
CA ALA A 371 -2.01 -0.15 11.89
C ALA A 371 -3.39 -0.57 12.40
N LEU A 372 -4.43 -0.16 11.68
CA LEU A 372 -5.77 -0.70 11.89
C LEU A 372 -5.76 -2.21 11.67
N GLU A 373 -6.51 -2.95 12.49
CA GLU A 373 -6.64 -4.40 12.33
C GLU A 373 -7.08 -4.77 10.91
N ALA A 374 -8.07 -4.08 10.35
CA ALA A 374 -8.56 -4.33 9.00
C ALA A 374 -7.47 -4.17 7.92
N ALA A 375 -6.56 -3.22 8.09
CA ALA A 375 -5.43 -3.04 7.17
C ALA A 375 -4.47 -4.23 7.20
N CYS A 376 -4.18 -4.77 8.38
CA CYS A 376 -3.37 -5.98 8.53
C CYS A 376 -3.99 -7.16 7.79
N TRP A 377 -5.29 -7.34 7.89
CA TRP A 377 -5.99 -8.45 7.22
C TRP A 377 -5.89 -8.39 5.71
N ILE A 378 -5.74 -7.21 5.10
CA ILE A 378 -5.51 -7.09 3.65
C ILE A 378 -4.32 -7.95 3.23
N ALA A 379 -3.19 -7.81 3.89
CA ALA A 379 -1.96 -8.52 3.58
C ALA A 379 -1.97 -9.99 4.08
N ILE A 380 -2.55 -10.23 5.25
CA ILE A 380 -2.60 -11.57 5.87
C ILE A 380 -3.31 -12.59 4.97
N ARG A 381 -4.28 -12.17 4.18
CA ARG A 381 -4.97 -13.02 3.20
C ARG A 381 -4.01 -13.69 2.20
N LYS A 382 -2.81 -13.15 2.02
CA LYS A 382 -1.82 -13.59 1.03
C LYS A 382 -0.71 -14.47 1.61
N ALA A 383 -0.78 -14.84 2.87
CA ALA A 383 0.33 -15.51 3.54
C ALA A 383 -0.11 -16.72 4.37
N ASP A 384 0.82 -17.66 4.56
CA ASP A 384 0.64 -18.82 5.44
C ASP A 384 1.11 -18.56 6.87
N ARG A 385 2.06 -17.65 7.04
CA ARG A 385 2.69 -17.30 8.31
C ARG A 385 2.85 -15.80 8.41
N VAL A 386 2.68 -15.24 9.60
CA VAL A 386 2.73 -13.80 9.84
C VAL A 386 3.69 -13.47 10.97
N VAL A 387 4.53 -12.47 10.73
CA VAL A 387 5.39 -11.85 11.73
C VAL A 387 4.94 -10.40 11.92
N LEU A 388 4.51 -10.06 13.12
CA LEU A 388 4.10 -8.72 13.51
C LEU A 388 5.22 -8.03 14.24
N ALA A 389 5.68 -6.89 13.75
CA ALA A 389 6.71 -6.09 14.39
C ALA A 389 6.18 -4.72 14.76
N GLY A 390 6.52 -4.23 15.94
CA GLY A 390 6.09 -2.94 16.41
C GLY A 390 6.31 -2.75 17.90
N ASP A 391 5.83 -1.63 18.40
CA ASP A 391 5.84 -1.29 19.82
C ASP A 391 4.42 -0.90 20.25
N HIS A 392 3.73 -1.79 20.93
CA HIS A 392 2.36 -1.56 21.40
C HIS A 392 2.27 -0.55 22.55
N CYS A 393 3.41 -0.13 23.10
CA CYS A 393 3.48 0.96 24.09
C CYS A 393 3.57 2.35 23.44
N GLN A 394 3.73 2.42 22.12
CA GLN A 394 3.68 3.66 21.36
C GLN A 394 2.23 4.07 21.06
N LEU A 395 2.09 5.23 20.43
CA LEU A 395 0.78 5.74 20.05
C LEU A 395 0.03 4.75 19.15
N PRO A 396 -1.25 4.50 19.44
CA PRO A 396 -2.09 3.65 18.59
C PRO A 396 -2.39 4.31 17.25
N PRO A 397 -3.08 3.61 16.33
CA PRO A 397 -3.58 4.23 15.10
C PRO A 397 -4.38 5.49 15.41
N THR A 398 -4.28 6.49 14.54
CA THR A 398 -5.07 7.71 14.66
C THR A 398 -6.51 7.43 14.25
N ILE A 399 -7.44 7.52 15.20
CA ILE A 399 -8.88 7.35 14.99
C ILE A 399 -9.55 8.70 15.24
N LYS A 400 -10.28 9.19 14.26
CA LYS A 400 -10.97 10.49 14.35
C LYS A 400 -12.31 10.41 15.07
N CYS A 401 -13.03 9.31 14.91
CA CYS A 401 -14.28 9.06 15.61
C CYS A 401 -14.00 8.57 17.02
N TYR A 402 -14.26 9.39 18.01
CA TYR A 402 -14.03 9.07 19.42
C TYR A 402 -14.81 7.83 19.88
N GLU A 403 -16.03 7.67 19.44
CA GLU A 403 -16.88 6.53 19.81
C GLU A 403 -16.35 5.22 19.23
N ALA A 404 -15.83 5.25 17.98
CA ALA A 404 -15.19 4.10 17.36
C ALA A 404 -13.89 3.73 18.08
N ALA A 405 -13.06 4.71 18.43
CA ALA A 405 -11.84 4.50 19.21
C ALA A 405 -12.13 3.83 20.55
N ARG A 406 -13.07 4.39 21.31
CA ARG A 406 -13.49 3.82 22.61
C ARG A 406 -14.13 2.44 22.48
N GLY A 407 -14.78 2.16 21.36
CA GLY A 407 -15.36 0.85 21.07
C GLY A 407 -14.34 -0.26 20.81
N GLY A 408 -13.08 0.10 20.60
CA GLY A 408 -11.98 -0.83 20.40
C GLY A 408 -11.27 -0.74 19.04
N LEU A 409 -11.61 0.24 18.19
CA LEU A 409 -10.96 0.39 16.87
C LEU A 409 -9.48 0.75 16.98
N GLU A 410 -9.08 1.46 18.02
CA GLU A 410 -7.67 1.79 18.27
C GLU A 410 -6.84 0.62 18.85
N CYS A 411 -7.50 -0.45 19.29
CA CYS A 411 -6.81 -1.68 19.70
C CYS A 411 -6.35 -2.44 18.45
N THR A 412 -5.05 -2.64 18.32
CA THR A 412 -4.45 -3.24 17.13
C THR A 412 -4.51 -4.77 17.16
N LEU A 413 -4.34 -5.40 16.00
CA LEU A 413 -4.21 -6.85 15.92
C LEU A 413 -3.01 -7.35 16.73
N MET A 414 -1.89 -6.61 16.71
CA MET A 414 -0.71 -6.94 17.48
C MET A 414 -1.01 -6.99 18.98
N GLU A 415 -1.72 -5.99 19.52
CA GLU A 415 -2.13 -5.99 20.92
C GLU A 415 -2.99 -7.20 21.29
N ARG A 416 -3.93 -7.57 20.41
CA ARG A 416 -4.81 -8.72 20.62
C ARG A 416 -4.03 -10.03 20.62
N VAL A 417 -3.09 -10.19 19.70
CA VAL A 417 -2.24 -11.38 19.63
C VAL A 417 -1.36 -11.49 20.88
N VAL A 418 -0.79 -10.38 21.35
CA VAL A 418 -0.01 -10.34 22.61
C VAL A 418 -0.87 -10.72 23.80
N ALA A 419 -2.09 -10.19 23.91
CA ALA A 419 -3.00 -10.45 25.01
C ALA A 419 -3.49 -11.90 25.04
N ASN A 420 -3.75 -12.49 23.86
CA ASN A 420 -4.23 -13.86 23.73
C ASN A 420 -3.14 -14.92 23.92
N ASN A 421 -1.88 -14.55 23.74
CA ASN A 421 -0.73 -15.42 23.88
C ASN A 421 0.29 -14.74 24.80
N PRO A 422 0.00 -14.66 26.13
CA PRO A 422 0.97 -14.10 27.05
C PRO A 422 2.19 -15.00 27.05
N ALA A 423 3.18 -14.64 26.25
CA ALA A 423 4.49 -15.24 26.37
C ALA A 423 4.99 -15.00 27.79
N PRO A 424 5.68 -15.94 28.39
CA PRO A 424 6.47 -15.57 29.55
C PRO A 424 7.35 -14.40 29.11
N SER A 425 7.03 -13.24 29.69
CA SER A 425 7.80 -12.04 29.47
C SER A 425 9.26 -12.43 29.41
N PRO A 426 9.91 -12.05 28.34
CA PRO A 426 11.00 -11.15 28.64
C PRO A 426 11.38 -10.24 27.48
N TYR A 427 11.42 -9.01 27.79
CA TYR A 427 12.51 -8.09 27.48
C TYR A 427 12.78 -7.85 26.01
#